data_8f2cc34bce2fdccd6e7255b406ac4acc
#
_entry.id   8f2cc34bce2fdccd6e7255b406ac4acc
#
_cell.length_a   1.000
_cell.length_b   1.000
_cell.length_c   1.000
_cell.angle_alpha   90.00
_cell.angle_beta   90.00
_cell.angle_gamma   90.00
#
_symmetry.space_group_name_H-M   'P 1'
#
loop_
_entity.id
_entity.type
_entity.pdbx_description
1 polymer ?
#
loop_
_entity_poly.entity_id
_entity_poly.type
_entity_poly.pdbx_seq_one_letter_code
_entity_poly.pdbx_strand_id
1 'polypeptide(L)'
;MKMRIKNIAAAITAFGAAACFILPMCAAADDLQGASDQLYDGSYYYELNDDDTYTITKCSAIIVEKVPSIRNGKAITAIADEAFAYCTGITTLEIPDSITSIGKNAFYGCESLSEVTLPRKLSYLGDHAFFDCKSLTSIEIPQTLTEIPDYSFALCNSLSEIKLPDTVTSLGEYAFYQCSGVTSFKLPASLKTIGDNAMGSWFSISDMDASANSSFIYVNDMLMDKDKTEIIRASSQISGEIIIPDGVEKIRSGAFSTCAKLNAIHFPTSLTQIQDEAFSYCSEIKSVDFAEGLDTIGCGAFMFDQKIETLSLPTTLRTIDDNAFAYCMALNKLILPEGIESIGNEAFLVCDSLKQVSVPKSVKTIGANAFGYTVENSERQTLEGFNLSVFSGSEGERYAKSENIARTVTDVNLKKVAFIAAMAGLAVLIVVFATVLMRRSSKAASAGAKKAIKAKKEAEEEKSYKKIMDEDKSDNEESEDEDDETEEDDSDDEE
;
A
#
# COMPACT_ATOMS: atom_id res chain seq x y z
N MET A 1 20.96 10.22 15.32
CA MET A 1 20.03 9.07 15.22
C MET A 1 18.81 9.15 16.15
N LYS A 2 18.87 9.74 17.35
CA LYS A 2 17.69 9.93 18.23
C LYS A 2 16.76 11.10 17.89
N MET A 3 17.15 11.99 16.99
CA MET A 3 16.36 13.17 16.60
C MET A 3 15.44 12.91 15.36
N ARG A 4 15.72 11.89 14.54
CA ARG A 4 14.93 11.53 13.35
C ARG A 4 13.61 10.81 13.67
N ILE A 5 13.49 10.18 14.85
CA ILE A 5 12.31 9.38 15.22
C ILE A 5 11.12 10.26 15.66
N LYS A 6 11.36 11.48 16.15
CA LYS A 6 10.26 12.39 16.58
C LYS A 6 9.49 13.02 15.42
N ASN A 7 10.08 13.13 14.23
CA ASN A 7 9.41 13.73 13.06
C ASN A 7 8.61 12.71 12.24
N ILE A 8 8.86 11.40 12.44
CA ILE A 8 8.09 10.32 11.80
C ILE A 8 6.68 10.24 12.40
N ALA A 9 6.52 10.51 13.70
CA ALA A 9 5.22 10.52 14.35
C ALA A 9 4.27 11.64 13.84
N ALA A 10 4.81 12.75 13.33
CA ALA A 10 4.02 13.85 12.76
C ALA A 10 3.55 13.56 11.32
N ALA A 11 4.26 12.70 10.58
CA ALA A 11 3.84 12.26 9.23
C ALA A 11 2.71 11.21 9.31
N ILE A 12 2.64 10.44 10.40
CA ILE A 12 1.63 9.40 10.61
C ILE A 12 0.22 10.01 10.76
N THR A 13 0.11 11.26 11.23
CA THR A 13 -1.18 11.96 11.36
C THR A 13 -1.67 12.63 10.08
N ALA A 14 -0.84 12.71 9.03
CA ALA A 14 -1.18 13.43 7.80
C ALA A 14 -1.72 12.54 6.66
N PHE A 15 -1.59 11.22 6.73
CA PHE A 15 -1.97 10.31 5.64
C PHE A 15 -3.14 9.35 5.95
N GLY A 16 -3.69 9.37 7.16
CA GLY A 16 -4.90 8.63 7.54
C GLY A 16 -6.20 9.36 7.23
N ALA A 17 -6.16 10.48 6.55
CA ALA A 17 -7.34 11.24 6.18
C ALA A 17 -7.37 11.41 4.66
N ALA A 18 -8.07 10.51 3.95
CA ALA A 18 -8.74 10.92 2.74
C ALA A 18 -9.56 12.16 3.14
N ALA A 19 -9.11 13.31 2.65
CA ALA A 19 -9.53 14.62 3.09
C ALA A 19 -11.05 14.80 3.00
N CYS A 20 -11.73 14.65 4.13
CA CYS A 20 -12.87 15.48 4.43
C CYS A 20 -12.36 16.62 5.29
N PHE A 21 -12.00 17.74 4.66
CA PHE A 21 -11.86 19.02 5.31
C PHE A 21 -13.22 19.40 5.86
N ILE A 22 -13.49 19.04 7.11
CA ILE A 22 -14.56 19.67 7.91
C ILE A 22 -13.84 20.59 8.87
N LEU A 23 -13.93 21.88 8.56
CA LEU A 23 -13.59 22.98 9.45
C LEU A 23 -14.28 22.77 10.81
N PRO A 24 -13.66 23.15 11.94
CA PRO A 24 -14.33 23.12 13.23
C PRO A 24 -15.47 24.13 13.21
N MET A 25 -16.69 23.70 12.95
CA MET A 25 -17.86 24.50 13.21
C MET A 25 -18.28 24.40 14.68
N CYS A 26 -17.39 24.84 15.57
CA CYS A 26 -17.84 25.40 16.82
C CYS A 26 -17.96 26.92 16.60
N ALA A 27 -18.91 27.32 15.76
CA ALA A 27 -19.18 28.74 15.54
C ALA A 27 -20.69 28.95 15.31
N ALA A 28 -21.18 29.88 16.09
CA ALA A 28 -22.43 30.60 15.93
C ALA A 28 -23.73 29.90 16.37
N ALA A 29 -24.03 30.07 17.65
CA ALA A 29 -25.37 29.96 18.20
C ALA A 29 -26.35 31.05 17.70
N ASP A 30 -26.03 31.78 16.64
CA ASP A 30 -26.78 33.00 16.29
C ASP A 30 -27.65 32.93 15.03
N ASP A 31 -27.69 31.83 14.26
CA ASP A 31 -28.46 31.78 13.02
C ASP A 31 -29.76 30.91 13.08
N LEU A 32 -30.26 30.59 14.27
CA LEU A 32 -31.52 29.82 14.45
C LEU A 32 -32.67 30.67 14.94
N GLN A 33 -32.88 31.85 14.37
CA GLN A 33 -34.10 32.62 14.53
C GLN A 33 -35.12 32.34 13.41
N GLY A 34 -35.59 31.08 13.31
CA GLY A 34 -36.54 30.74 12.27
C GLY A 34 -37.16 29.34 12.31
N ALA A 35 -36.87 28.51 13.32
CA ALA A 35 -37.52 27.21 13.49
C ALA A 35 -38.31 27.20 14.79
N SER A 36 -39.62 27.38 14.66
CA SER A 36 -40.58 27.12 15.74
C SER A 36 -40.50 25.67 16.18
N ASP A 37 -40.41 25.46 17.49
CA ASP A 37 -40.57 24.20 18.23
C ASP A 37 -39.39 23.22 18.34
N GLN A 38 -38.15 23.67 18.32
CA GLN A 38 -37.08 22.86 18.91
C GLN A 38 -37.26 22.82 20.43
N LEU A 39 -37.72 21.68 20.91
CA LEU A 39 -37.97 21.47 22.32
C LEU A 39 -36.64 21.23 23.03
N TYR A 40 -36.09 22.25 23.68
CA TYR A 40 -34.86 22.18 24.49
C TYR A 40 -35.20 21.99 25.96
N ASP A 41 -34.44 21.16 26.69
CA ASP A 41 -34.63 20.88 28.11
C ASP A 41 -33.45 21.28 29.00
N GLY A 42 -32.48 21.97 28.47
CA GLY A 42 -31.21 22.33 29.17
C GLY A 42 -30.06 21.40 28.85
N SER A 43 -30.32 20.21 28.28
CA SER A 43 -29.29 19.22 27.92
C SER A 43 -29.41 18.77 26.46
N TYR A 44 -30.61 18.65 25.95
CA TYR A 44 -30.89 18.11 24.63
C TYR A 44 -31.84 18.98 23.85
N TYR A 45 -31.67 19.00 22.54
CA TYR A 45 -32.64 19.43 21.56
C TYR A 45 -33.40 18.20 21.04
N TYR A 46 -34.72 18.38 20.77
CA TYR A 46 -35.58 17.31 20.36
C TYR A 46 -36.46 17.72 19.17
N GLU A 47 -36.84 16.74 18.39
CA GLU A 47 -37.84 16.85 17.35
C GLU A 47 -38.98 15.87 17.65
N LEU A 48 -40.24 16.29 17.45
CA LEU A 48 -41.39 15.42 17.58
C LEU A 48 -41.64 14.73 16.22
N ASN A 49 -41.62 13.40 16.26
CA ASN A 49 -41.83 12.58 15.06
C ASN A 49 -43.36 12.46 14.73
N ASP A 50 -43.66 12.07 13.50
CA ASP A 50 -45.02 11.86 13.04
C ASP A 50 -45.79 10.75 13.81
N ASP A 51 -45.03 9.77 14.37
CA ASP A 51 -45.57 8.66 15.17
C ASP A 51 -45.74 8.98 16.66
N ASP A 52 -45.67 10.26 17.01
CA ASP A 52 -45.83 10.76 18.36
C ASP A 52 -44.72 10.37 19.34
N THR A 53 -43.54 10.06 18.81
CA THR A 53 -42.28 9.84 19.57
C THR A 53 -41.33 11.03 19.42
N TYR A 54 -40.20 11.01 20.11
CA TYR A 54 -39.16 12.04 19.98
C TYR A 54 -37.86 11.48 19.44
N THR A 55 -37.18 12.33 18.68
CA THR A 55 -35.75 12.16 18.28
C THR A 55 -34.92 13.20 19.02
N ILE A 56 -33.78 12.79 19.59
CA ILE A 56 -32.73 13.73 20.08
C ILE A 56 -31.99 14.21 18.86
N THR A 57 -32.00 15.53 18.60
CA THR A 57 -31.35 16.15 17.45
C THR A 57 -29.99 16.75 17.79
N LYS A 58 -29.77 17.14 19.07
CA LYS A 58 -28.50 17.67 19.52
C LYS A 58 -28.34 17.53 21.05
N CYS A 59 -27.12 17.14 21.48
CA CYS A 59 -26.69 17.24 22.85
C CYS A 59 -25.89 18.54 23.04
N SER A 60 -26.26 19.33 24.05
CA SER A 60 -25.55 20.55 24.46
C SER A 60 -24.97 20.46 25.89
N ALA A 61 -25.22 19.33 26.55
CA ALA A 61 -24.68 19.09 27.89
C ALA A 61 -23.20 18.71 27.81
N ILE A 62 -22.40 19.23 28.74
CA ILE A 62 -20.96 18.92 28.81
C ILE A 62 -20.73 17.51 29.38
N ILE A 63 -21.59 17.07 30.32
CA ILE A 63 -21.51 15.79 31.00
C ILE A 63 -22.87 15.11 30.92
N VAL A 64 -22.90 13.90 30.40
CA VAL A 64 -24.09 13.05 30.31
C VAL A 64 -23.66 11.62 30.58
N GLU A 65 -24.36 10.94 31.50
CA GLU A 65 -24.13 9.51 31.80
C GLU A 65 -25.23 8.62 31.23
N LYS A 66 -26.41 9.20 31.01
CA LYS A 66 -27.57 8.47 30.53
C LYS A 66 -28.44 9.30 29.59
N VAL A 67 -28.82 8.68 28.46
CA VAL A 67 -29.81 9.26 27.54
C VAL A 67 -31.23 9.07 28.12
N PRO A 68 -32.10 10.09 28.10
CA PRO A 68 -33.47 9.93 28.60
C PRO A 68 -34.29 9.01 27.66
N SER A 69 -35.21 8.21 28.24
CA SER A 69 -36.08 7.29 27.48
C SER A 69 -37.46 7.90 27.16
N ILE A 70 -37.87 8.95 27.90
CA ILE A 70 -39.20 9.55 27.82
C ILE A 70 -39.06 11.07 27.92
N ARG A 71 -39.84 11.79 27.13
CA ARG A 71 -40.05 13.23 27.21
C ARG A 71 -41.55 13.56 27.12
N ASN A 72 -42.06 14.37 28.04
CA ASN A 72 -43.49 14.77 28.07
C ASN A 72 -44.46 13.57 27.95
N GLY A 73 -44.09 12.42 28.56
CA GLY A 73 -44.92 11.20 28.51
C GLY A 73 -44.78 10.38 27.24
N LYS A 74 -43.98 10.82 26.25
CA LYS A 74 -43.79 10.13 24.97
C LYS A 74 -42.38 9.51 24.92
N ALA A 75 -42.25 8.41 24.24
CA ALA A 75 -40.94 7.73 24.09
C ALA A 75 -39.96 8.54 23.25
N ILE A 76 -38.69 8.47 23.61
CA ILE A 76 -37.61 8.92 22.74
C ILE A 76 -37.07 7.65 22.05
N THR A 77 -37.14 7.61 20.71
CA THR A 77 -36.89 6.41 19.91
C THR A 77 -35.67 6.51 19.01
N ALA A 78 -35.14 7.72 18.81
CA ALA A 78 -33.99 7.92 17.93
C ALA A 78 -33.02 8.96 18.46
N ILE A 79 -31.75 8.78 18.06
CA ILE A 79 -30.67 9.76 18.11
C ILE A 79 -30.39 10.16 16.67
N ALA A 80 -30.51 11.43 16.32
CA ALA A 80 -30.31 11.94 14.98
C ALA A 80 -28.82 11.91 14.56
N ASP A 81 -28.58 12.19 13.30
CA ASP A 81 -27.25 12.40 12.76
C ASP A 81 -26.53 13.51 13.54
N GLU A 82 -25.26 13.27 13.89
CA GLU A 82 -24.38 14.22 14.57
C GLU A 82 -24.85 14.70 15.96
N ALA A 83 -25.90 14.08 16.52
CA ALA A 83 -26.55 14.60 17.75
C ALA A 83 -25.62 14.74 18.96
N PHE A 84 -24.58 13.92 19.08
CA PHE A 84 -23.56 13.96 20.12
C PHE A 84 -22.14 14.16 19.54
N ALA A 85 -22.02 14.57 18.28
CA ALA A 85 -20.72 14.73 17.67
C ALA A 85 -19.83 15.70 18.49
N TYR A 86 -18.57 15.28 18.72
CA TYR A 86 -17.56 16.03 19.49
C TYR A 86 -17.95 16.33 20.94
N CYS A 87 -18.83 15.54 21.54
CA CYS A 87 -19.13 15.64 22.98
C CYS A 87 -17.98 15.02 23.79
N THR A 88 -16.83 15.72 23.87
CA THR A 88 -15.59 15.24 24.51
C THR A 88 -15.67 15.16 26.04
N GLY A 89 -16.72 15.68 26.66
CA GLY A 89 -16.92 15.60 28.12
C GLY A 89 -17.63 14.31 28.57
N ILE A 90 -18.17 13.51 27.65
CA ILE A 90 -18.88 12.26 27.97
C ILE A 90 -17.86 11.14 28.09
N THR A 91 -17.81 10.50 29.28
CA THR A 91 -16.88 9.39 29.55
C THR A 91 -17.57 8.03 29.55
N THR A 92 -18.79 7.97 30.04
CA THR A 92 -19.65 6.75 30.03
C THR A 92 -21.04 7.14 29.59
N LEU A 93 -21.73 6.27 28.86
CA LEU A 93 -23.08 6.57 28.36
C LEU A 93 -23.96 5.32 28.32
N GLU A 94 -25.09 5.38 29.02
CA GLU A 94 -26.17 4.39 28.91
C GLU A 94 -27.23 4.90 27.93
N ILE A 95 -27.47 4.15 26.83
CA ILE A 95 -28.52 4.45 25.86
C ILE A 95 -29.68 3.48 26.12
N PRO A 96 -30.90 4.00 26.44
CA PRO A 96 -32.01 3.15 26.88
C PRO A 96 -32.62 2.32 25.74
N ASP A 97 -33.27 1.20 26.09
CA ASP A 97 -33.94 0.29 25.16
C ASP A 97 -35.10 0.91 24.35
N SER A 98 -35.52 2.14 24.65
CA SER A 98 -36.49 2.88 23.83
C SER A 98 -35.89 3.36 22.51
N ILE A 99 -34.56 3.57 22.48
CA ILE A 99 -33.85 3.98 21.25
C ILE A 99 -33.70 2.76 20.33
N THR A 100 -34.19 2.90 19.12
CA THR A 100 -34.10 1.89 18.07
C THR A 100 -33.22 2.30 16.90
N SER A 101 -32.85 3.59 16.83
CA SER A 101 -32.07 4.16 15.75
C SER A 101 -31.01 5.14 16.30
N ILE A 102 -29.78 4.99 15.82
CA ILE A 102 -28.66 5.90 16.05
C ILE A 102 -28.15 6.35 14.67
N GLY A 103 -28.21 7.67 14.41
CA GLY A 103 -27.90 8.27 13.13
C GLY A 103 -26.42 8.27 12.76
N LYS A 104 -26.12 8.78 11.57
CA LYS A 104 -24.76 8.94 11.06
C LYS A 104 -23.97 9.94 11.90
N ASN A 105 -22.69 9.65 12.15
CA ASN A 105 -21.82 10.51 12.96
C ASN A 105 -22.38 10.83 14.36
N ALA A 106 -23.35 10.08 14.87
CA ALA A 106 -24.07 10.45 16.09
C ALA A 106 -23.17 10.71 17.28
N PHE A 107 -22.09 9.95 17.44
CA PHE A 107 -21.05 10.09 18.47
C PHE A 107 -19.66 10.32 17.88
N TYR A 108 -19.58 10.91 16.69
CA TYR A 108 -18.31 11.19 16.02
C TYR A 108 -17.39 12.05 16.91
N GLY A 109 -16.15 11.61 17.12
CA GLY A 109 -15.16 12.38 17.89
C GLY A 109 -15.47 12.52 19.38
N CYS A 110 -16.28 11.63 19.98
CA CYS A 110 -16.45 11.53 21.42
C CYS A 110 -15.19 10.91 22.06
N GLU A 111 -14.05 11.62 21.99
CA GLU A 111 -12.73 11.09 22.32
C GLU A 111 -12.59 10.56 23.75
N SER A 112 -13.36 11.08 24.71
CA SER A 112 -13.32 10.65 26.12
C SER A 112 -14.27 9.49 26.43
N LEU A 113 -15.16 9.11 25.51
CA LEU A 113 -16.14 8.04 25.71
C LEU A 113 -15.41 6.69 25.84
N SER A 114 -15.34 6.18 27.08
CA SER A 114 -14.62 4.94 27.40
C SER A 114 -15.54 3.72 27.47
N GLU A 115 -16.83 3.93 27.76
CA GLU A 115 -17.84 2.90 27.88
C GLU A 115 -19.17 3.39 27.32
N VAL A 116 -19.81 2.57 26.51
CA VAL A 116 -21.16 2.79 26.01
C VAL A 116 -21.97 1.52 26.09
N THR A 117 -23.21 1.62 26.61
CA THR A 117 -24.19 0.55 26.59
C THR A 117 -25.19 0.84 25.48
N LEU A 118 -25.18 0.00 24.44
CA LEU A 118 -26.13 0.09 23.33
C LEU A 118 -27.49 -0.51 23.69
N PRO A 119 -28.61 0.05 23.17
CA PRO A 119 -29.95 -0.47 23.43
C PRO A 119 -30.13 -1.87 22.81
N ARG A 120 -30.74 -2.80 23.56
CA ARG A 120 -31.00 -4.15 23.09
C ARG A 120 -31.94 -4.24 21.90
N LYS A 121 -32.71 -3.15 21.63
CA LYS A 121 -33.64 -3.05 20.51
C LYS A 121 -33.11 -2.20 19.36
N LEU A 122 -31.84 -1.83 19.40
CA LEU A 122 -31.22 -1.04 18.33
C LEU A 122 -31.29 -1.81 17.02
N SER A 123 -31.99 -1.28 16.03
CA SER A 123 -32.18 -1.87 14.71
C SER A 123 -31.50 -1.13 13.58
N TYR A 124 -31.06 0.10 13.84
CA TYR A 124 -30.30 0.92 12.90
C TYR A 124 -29.13 1.63 13.60
N LEU A 125 -27.97 1.48 13.01
CA LEU A 125 -26.75 2.21 13.35
C LEU A 125 -26.24 2.88 12.07
N GLY A 126 -25.94 4.17 12.12
CA GLY A 126 -25.46 4.93 10.96
C GLY A 126 -23.95 4.81 10.74
N ASP A 127 -23.52 5.14 9.53
CA ASP A 127 -22.10 5.22 9.20
C ASP A 127 -21.37 6.20 10.15
N HIS A 128 -20.13 5.89 10.52
CA HIS A 128 -19.31 6.72 11.41
C HIS A 128 -19.95 6.97 12.80
N ALA A 129 -20.92 6.19 13.22
CA ALA A 129 -21.69 6.49 14.45
C ALA A 129 -20.80 6.68 15.69
N PHE A 130 -19.71 5.93 15.84
CA PHE A 130 -18.72 6.02 16.92
C PHE A 130 -17.30 6.26 16.36
N PHE A 131 -17.17 6.92 15.23
CA PHE A 131 -15.87 7.23 14.65
C PHE A 131 -15.05 8.11 15.59
N ASP A 132 -13.75 7.78 15.74
CA ASP A 132 -12.79 8.53 16.56
C ASP A 132 -13.16 8.63 18.07
N CYS A 133 -13.85 7.58 18.60
CA CYS A 133 -14.06 7.39 20.03
C CYS A 133 -12.81 6.74 20.67
N LYS A 134 -11.71 7.50 20.75
CA LYS A 134 -10.35 7.01 21.06
C LYS A 134 -10.25 6.23 22.38
N SER A 135 -11.07 6.60 23.38
CA SER A 135 -11.06 5.99 24.71
C SER A 135 -11.94 4.77 24.84
N LEU A 136 -12.80 4.46 23.87
CA LEU A 136 -13.74 3.33 23.92
C LEU A 136 -12.97 2.02 24.05
N THR A 137 -13.24 1.25 25.14
CA THR A 137 -12.46 0.05 25.48
C THR A 137 -13.12 -1.25 25.03
N SER A 138 -14.45 -1.28 24.98
CA SER A 138 -15.23 -2.44 24.58
C SER A 138 -16.54 -2.02 23.91
N ILE A 139 -17.04 -2.89 23.05
CA ILE A 139 -18.38 -2.73 22.44
C ILE A 139 -19.08 -4.09 22.35
N GLU A 140 -20.33 -4.12 22.79
CA GLU A 140 -21.24 -5.27 22.65
C GLU A 140 -22.37 -4.89 21.71
N ILE A 141 -22.40 -5.53 20.54
CA ILE A 141 -23.40 -5.27 19.50
C ILE A 141 -24.66 -6.05 19.83
N PRO A 142 -25.85 -5.41 19.84
CA PRO A 142 -27.12 -6.09 20.15
C PRO A 142 -27.54 -7.03 19.01
N GLN A 143 -28.27 -8.10 19.40
CA GLN A 143 -28.72 -9.14 18.45
C GLN A 143 -29.69 -8.66 17.37
N THR A 144 -30.23 -7.44 17.49
CA THR A 144 -31.13 -6.83 16.52
C THR A 144 -30.40 -6.24 15.32
N LEU A 145 -29.09 -5.97 15.44
CA LEU A 145 -28.27 -5.50 14.32
C LEU A 145 -27.79 -6.69 13.48
N THR A 146 -27.90 -6.54 12.17
CA THR A 146 -27.47 -7.54 11.18
C THR A 146 -26.24 -7.10 10.38
N GLU A 147 -25.85 -5.85 10.51
CA GLU A 147 -24.70 -5.25 9.85
C GLU A 147 -24.00 -4.25 10.76
N ILE A 148 -22.71 -4.11 10.58
CA ILE A 148 -21.90 -3.02 11.15
C ILE A 148 -21.59 -2.08 9.98
N PRO A 149 -22.11 -0.83 9.98
CA PRO A 149 -21.94 0.10 8.88
C PRO A 149 -20.51 0.58 8.70
N ASP A 150 -20.28 1.28 7.59
CA ASP A 150 -18.98 1.83 7.22
C ASP A 150 -18.45 2.78 8.31
N TYR A 151 -17.17 2.64 8.65
CA TYR A 151 -16.46 3.49 9.60
C TYR A 151 -17.07 3.56 11.00
N SER A 152 -18.06 2.72 11.36
CA SER A 152 -18.85 2.87 12.60
C SER A 152 -18.01 2.98 13.86
N PHE A 153 -16.90 2.26 13.96
CA PHE A 153 -15.99 2.22 15.10
C PHE A 153 -14.54 2.48 14.67
N ALA A 154 -14.33 3.13 13.53
CA ALA A 154 -12.96 3.44 13.08
C ALA A 154 -12.29 4.43 14.05
N LEU A 155 -10.96 4.30 14.21
CA LEU A 155 -10.12 5.11 15.12
C LEU A 155 -10.46 4.95 16.61
N CYS A 156 -11.21 3.90 17.01
CA CYS A 156 -11.39 3.54 18.42
C CYS A 156 -10.12 2.82 18.93
N ASN A 157 -9.03 3.56 19.12
CA ASN A 157 -7.69 3.01 19.35
C ASN A 157 -7.56 2.19 20.63
N SER A 158 -8.39 2.48 21.67
CA SER A 158 -8.40 1.73 22.94
C SER A 158 -9.29 0.49 22.90
N LEU A 159 -10.07 0.30 21.81
CA LEU A 159 -11.00 -0.82 21.71
C LEU A 159 -10.23 -2.14 21.68
N SER A 160 -10.44 -2.95 22.71
CA SER A 160 -9.75 -4.23 22.92
C SER A 160 -10.70 -5.43 22.89
N GLU A 161 -11.98 -5.21 23.12
CA GLU A 161 -13.01 -6.24 23.14
C GLU A 161 -14.17 -5.85 22.21
N ILE A 162 -14.42 -6.69 21.20
CA ILE A 162 -15.53 -6.56 20.24
C ILE A 162 -16.37 -7.83 20.35
N LYS A 163 -17.63 -7.68 20.79
CA LYS A 163 -18.60 -8.78 20.85
C LYS A 163 -19.63 -8.63 19.76
N LEU A 164 -19.53 -9.44 18.72
CA LEU A 164 -20.49 -9.51 17.63
C LEU A 164 -21.44 -10.70 17.84
N PRO A 165 -22.76 -10.50 17.76
CA PRO A 165 -23.71 -11.62 17.80
C PRO A 165 -23.73 -12.38 16.48
N ASP A 166 -24.24 -13.62 16.52
CA ASP A 166 -24.42 -14.45 15.32
C ASP A 166 -25.50 -13.95 14.36
N THR A 167 -26.12 -12.79 14.62
CA THR A 167 -27.03 -12.10 13.68
C THR A 167 -26.29 -11.23 12.69
N VAL A 168 -25.05 -10.82 12.96
CA VAL A 168 -24.27 -9.96 12.08
C VAL A 168 -23.83 -10.76 10.85
N THR A 169 -24.21 -10.27 9.68
CA THR A 169 -23.91 -10.86 8.36
C THR A 169 -22.88 -10.10 7.56
N SER A 170 -22.66 -8.82 7.89
CA SER A 170 -21.70 -7.95 7.18
C SER A 170 -20.96 -6.99 8.10
N LEU A 171 -19.71 -6.77 7.80
CA LEU A 171 -18.91 -5.64 8.28
C LEU A 171 -18.70 -4.69 7.10
N GLY A 172 -19.01 -3.41 7.28
CA GLY A 172 -18.81 -2.34 6.31
C GLY A 172 -17.34 -2.02 6.09
N GLU A 173 -17.07 -1.15 5.13
CA GLU A 173 -15.73 -0.66 4.86
C GLU A 173 -15.20 0.11 6.09
N TYR A 174 -13.95 -0.14 6.47
CA TYR A 174 -13.30 0.52 7.60
C TYR A 174 -14.06 0.42 8.93
N ALA A 175 -15.00 -0.53 9.09
CA ALA A 175 -15.90 -0.60 10.25
C ALA A 175 -15.19 -0.53 11.61
N PHE A 176 -14.04 -1.18 11.75
CA PHE A 176 -13.18 -1.20 12.94
C PHE A 176 -11.73 -0.79 12.61
N TYR A 177 -11.54 0.05 11.59
CA TYR A 177 -10.20 0.49 11.17
C TYR A 177 -9.44 1.17 12.32
N GLN A 178 -8.16 0.83 12.50
CA GLN A 178 -7.29 1.35 13.56
C GLN A 178 -7.80 1.09 15.00
N CYS A 179 -8.59 0.03 15.23
CA CYS A 179 -8.84 -0.46 16.58
C CYS A 179 -7.60 -1.21 17.10
N SER A 180 -6.53 -0.47 17.39
CA SER A 180 -5.20 -1.02 17.67
C SER A 180 -5.10 -1.82 18.97
N GLY A 181 -6.08 -1.71 19.85
CA GLY A 181 -6.18 -2.48 21.10
C GLY A 181 -6.64 -3.93 20.92
N VAL A 182 -7.24 -4.30 19.77
CA VAL A 182 -7.80 -5.63 19.53
C VAL A 182 -6.69 -6.67 19.43
N THR A 183 -6.70 -7.67 20.32
CA THR A 183 -5.72 -8.76 20.36
C THR A 183 -6.27 -10.09 19.86
N SER A 184 -7.59 -10.28 19.95
CA SER A 184 -8.28 -11.46 19.44
C SER A 184 -9.64 -11.08 18.86
N PHE A 185 -10.10 -11.83 17.87
CA PHE A 185 -11.40 -11.58 17.24
C PHE A 185 -12.08 -12.88 16.84
N LYS A 186 -13.33 -13.05 17.26
CA LYS A 186 -14.16 -14.18 16.86
C LYS A 186 -15.15 -13.76 15.79
N LEU A 187 -15.12 -14.42 14.64
CA LEU A 187 -16.05 -14.18 13.55
C LEU A 187 -17.42 -14.80 13.90
N PRO A 188 -18.53 -14.04 13.76
CA PRO A 188 -19.87 -14.60 13.85
C PRO A 188 -20.10 -15.74 12.84
N ALA A 189 -20.83 -16.76 13.22
CA ALA A 189 -21.15 -17.88 12.32
C ALA A 189 -21.91 -17.44 11.06
N SER A 190 -22.69 -16.38 11.16
CA SER A 190 -23.51 -15.80 10.07
C SER A 190 -22.76 -14.83 9.16
N LEU A 191 -21.55 -14.39 9.53
CA LEU A 191 -20.81 -13.37 8.77
C LEU A 191 -20.49 -13.87 7.36
N LYS A 192 -20.88 -13.11 6.34
CA LYS A 192 -20.73 -13.42 4.92
C LYS A 192 -19.82 -12.46 4.17
N THR A 193 -19.80 -11.20 4.60
CA THR A 193 -19.03 -10.16 3.95
C THR A 193 -18.24 -9.33 4.94
N ILE A 194 -17.01 -9.00 4.54
CA ILE A 194 -16.09 -8.13 5.27
C ILE A 194 -15.66 -7.05 4.28
N GLY A 195 -15.99 -5.79 4.55
CA GLY A 195 -15.62 -4.64 3.74
C GLY A 195 -14.11 -4.39 3.72
N ASP A 196 -13.64 -3.60 2.77
CA ASP A 196 -12.23 -3.28 2.65
C ASP A 196 -11.75 -2.51 3.90
N ASN A 197 -10.58 -2.86 4.39
CA ASN A 197 -10.00 -2.30 5.61
C ASN A 197 -10.89 -2.40 6.87
N ALA A 198 -11.95 -3.23 6.87
CA ALA A 198 -12.84 -3.36 8.03
C ALA A 198 -12.08 -3.69 9.33
N MET A 199 -10.97 -4.40 9.23
CA MET A 199 -10.06 -4.79 10.31
C MET A 199 -8.64 -4.25 10.06
N GLY A 200 -8.51 -3.20 9.26
CA GLY A 200 -7.22 -2.60 8.89
C GLY A 200 -6.50 -2.00 10.09
N SER A 201 -5.17 -2.04 10.08
CA SER A 201 -4.32 -1.44 11.11
C SER A 201 -4.60 -1.95 12.55
N TRP A 202 -4.99 -3.23 12.70
CA TRP A 202 -5.06 -3.90 13.99
C TRP A 202 -3.65 -4.37 14.40
N PHE A 203 -2.88 -3.46 14.99
CA PHE A 203 -1.46 -3.68 15.31
C PHE A 203 -1.21 -4.81 16.31
N SER A 204 -2.20 -5.15 17.13
CA SER A 204 -2.07 -6.10 18.23
C SER A 204 -2.73 -7.46 17.97
N ILE A 205 -3.44 -7.64 16.83
CA ILE A 205 -4.17 -8.88 16.56
C ILE A 205 -3.22 -10.06 16.50
N SER A 206 -3.46 -11.05 17.36
CA SER A 206 -2.65 -12.27 17.47
C SER A 206 -3.43 -13.53 17.18
N ASP A 207 -4.75 -13.49 17.32
CA ASP A 207 -5.61 -14.65 17.15
C ASP A 207 -6.95 -14.28 16.54
N MET A 208 -7.43 -15.11 15.60
CA MET A 208 -8.76 -14.98 14.99
C MET A 208 -9.45 -16.34 14.96
N ASP A 209 -10.68 -16.39 15.46
CA ASP A 209 -11.50 -17.60 15.45
C ASP A 209 -12.57 -17.53 14.36
N ALA A 210 -12.38 -18.26 13.28
CA ALA A 210 -13.35 -18.45 12.20
C ALA A 210 -13.96 -19.87 12.21
N SER A 211 -13.76 -20.67 13.28
CA SER A 211 -14.10 -22.10 13.32
C SER A 211 -15.59 -22.38 13.11
N ALA A 212 -16.47 -21.46 13.55
CA ALA A 212 -17.91 -21.58 13.38
C ALA A 212 -18.41 -20.95 12.05
N ASN A 213 -17.56 -20.23 11.32
CA ASN A 213 -17.97 -19.49 10.12
C ASN A 213 -17.92 -20.37 8.87
N SER A 214 -18.89 -20.20 7.95
CA SER A 214 -18.98 -20.99 6.72
C SER A 214 -18.38 -20.27 5.49
N SER A 215 -18.16 -18.96 5.57
CA SER A 215 -17.67 -18.13 4.47
C SER A 215 -16.18 -17.83 4.55
N PHE A 216 -15.61 -17.94 5.75
CA PHE A 216 -14.20 -17.62 6.01
C PHE A 216 -13.49 -18.75 6.74
N ILE A 217 -12.18 -18.80 6.61
CA ILE A 217 -11.30 -19.71 7.36
C ILE A 217 -10.11 -18.93 7.91
N TYR A 218 -9.62 -19.37 9.07
CA TYR A 218 -8.35 -18.89 9.62
C TYR A 218 -7.34 -20.04 9.65
N VAL A 219 -6.26 -19.91 8.91
CA VAL A 219 -5.23 -20.96 8.76
C VAL A 219 -3.87 -20.32 8.51
N ASN A 220 -2.81 -20.86 9.11
CA ASN A 220 -1.46 -20.35 8.98
C ASN A 220 -1.36 -18.84 9.30
N ASP A 221 -2.03 -18.41 10.36
CA ASP A 221 -2.10 -17.01 10.79
C ASP A 221 -2.72 -16.05 9.77
N MET A 222 -3.51 -16.55 8.82
CA MET A 222 -4.20 -15.77 7.80
C MET A 222 -5.70 -16.06 7.80
N LEU A 223 -6.50 -15.01 7.85
CA LEU A 223 -7.94 -15.04 7.57
C LEU A 223 -8.14 -14.94 6.07
N MET A 224 -8.84 -15.89 5.51
CA MET A 224 -9.10 -16.00 4.07
C MET A 224 -10.59 -16.24 3.83
N ASP A 225 -11.04 -15.97 2.62
CA ASP A 225 -12.31 -16.50 2.12
C ASP A 225 -12.28 -18.03 2.08
N LYS A 226 -13.47 -18.66 2.03
CA LYS A 226 -13.59 -20.11 2.09
C LYS A 226 -12.89 -20.84 0.94
N ASP A 227 -12.90 -20.22 -0.23
CA ASP A 227 -12.31 -20.76 -1.46
C ASP A 227 -10.79 -20.54 -1.54
N LYS A 228 -10.23 -19.80 -0.59
CA LYS A 228 -8.81 -19.40 -0.50
C LYS A 228 -8.32 -18.57 -1.69
N THR A 229 -9.20 -17.78 -2.25
CA THR A 229 -8.87 -16.88 -3.36
C THR A 229 -8.44 -15.49 -2.88
N GLU A 230 -8.87 -15.11 -1.67
CA GLU A 230 -8.52 -13.81 -1.09
C GLU A 230 -7.93 -13.97 0.32
N ILE A 231 -6.85 -13.24 0.61
CA ILE A 231 -6.35 -13.03 1.97
C ILE A 231 -6.94 -11.74 2.49
N ILE A 232 -7.67 -11.81 3.61
CA ILE A 232 -8.40 -10.69 4.19
C ILE A 232 -7.58 -10.02 5.29
N ARG A 233 -6.98 -10.83 6.20
CA ARG A 233 -6.16 -10.30 7.28
C ARG A 233 -5.18 -11.36 7.79
N ALA A 234 -3.94 -10.95 8.06
CA ALA A 234 -2.96 -11.77 8.76
C ALA A 234 -2.82 -11.36 10.23
N SER A 235 -2.43 -12.31 11.09
CA SER A 235 -1.98 -12.02 12.44
C SER A 235 -0.77 -11.08 12.44
N SER A 236 -0.75 -10.10 13.32
CA SER A 236 0.43 -9.23 13.52
C SER A 236 1.66 -9.97 14.08
N GLN A 237 1.47 -11.22 14.55
CA GLN A 237 2.54 -12.07 15.07
C GLN A 237 3.20 -12.92 13.98
N ILE A 238 2.65 -12.92 12.75
CA ILE A 238 3.25 -13.62 11.61
C ILE A 238 4.70 -13.15 11.44
N SER A 239 5.62 -14.08 11.25
CA SER A 239 7.05 -13.79 11.31
C SER A 239 7.87 -14.69 10.40
N GLY A 240 9.06 -14.22 10.05
CA GLY A 240 9.96 -14.98 9.19
C GLY A 240 9.53 -14.96 7.74
N GLU A 241 9.65 -16.08 7.08
CA GLU A 241 9.32 -16.29 5.68
C GLU A 241 7.91 -16.89 5.56
N ILE A 242 7.09 -16.36 4.67
CA ILE A 242 5.74 -16.88 4.42
C ILE A 242 5.57 -17.29 2.96
N ILE A 243 4.73 -18.29 2.77
CA ILE A 243 4.30 -18.75 1.45
C ILE A 243 2.81 -18.44 1.33
N ILE A 244 2.46 -17.54 0.41
CA ILE A 244 1.08 -17.28 0.05
C ILE A 244 0.55 -18.51 -0.69
N PRO A 245 -0.59 -19.10 -0.27
CA PRO A 245 -1.08 -20.34 -0.86
C PRO A 245 -1.37 -20.21 -2.37
N ASP A 246 -1.13 -21.30 -3.11
CA ASP A 246 -1.57 -21.40 -4.49
C ASP A 246 -3.10 -21.25 -4.58
N GLY A 247 -3.57 -20.53 -5.61
CA GLY A 247 -4.98 -20.19 -5.80
C GLY A 247 -5.38 -18.83 -5.25
N VAL A 248 -4.55 -18.20 -4.40
CA VAL A 248 -4.80 -16.82 -3.98
C VAL A 248 -4.64 -15.89 -5.18
N GLU A 249 -5.70 -15.16 -5.48
CA GLU A 249 -5.78 -14.20 -6.60
C GLU A 249 -5.62 -12.76 -6.11
N LYS A 250 -5.99 -12.50 -4.84
CA LYS A 250 -6.01 -11.16 -4.25
C LYS A 250 -5.49 -11.15 -2.81
N ILE A 251 -4.68 -10.16 -2.49
CA ILE A 251 -4.34 -9.77 -1.14
C ILE A 251 -5.06 -8.46 -0.85
N ARG A 252 -6.01 -8.49 0.11
CA ARG A 252 -6.90 -7.36 0.38
C ARG A 252 -6.19 -6.23 1.11
N SER A 253 -6.85 -5.07 1.09
CA SER A 253 -6.36 -3.84 1.71
C SER A 253 -5.98 -4.07 3.18
N GLY A 254 -4.77 -3.67 3.53
CA GLY A 254 -4.22 -3.80 4.88
C GLY A 254 -3.99 -5.23 5.38
N ALA A 255 -4.07 -6.26 4.51
CA ALA A 255 -4.06 -7.67 4.95
C ALA A 255 -2.87 -8.05 5.82
N PHE A 256 -1.66 -7.63 5.47
CA PHE A 256 -0.43 -7.85 6.24
C PHE A 256 0.12 -6.54 6.84
N SER A 257 -0.66 -5.47 6.81
CA SER A 257 -0.20 -4.19 7.37
C SER A 257 0.30 -4.39 8.80
N THR A 258 1.50 -3.84 9.09
CA THR A 258 2.15 -3.93 10.41
C THR A 258 2.70 -5.30 10.82
N CYS A 259 2.79 -6.26 9.91
CA CYS A 259 3.49 -7.52 10.14
C CYS A 259 5.02 -7.29 10.19
N ALA A 260 5.47 -6.52 11.20
CA ALA A 260 6.83 -6.01 11.30
C ALA A 260 7.92 -7.09 11.49
N LYS A 261 7.53 -8.35 11.74
CA LYS A 261 8.46 -9.48 11.88
C LYS A 261 8.58 -10.31 10.60
N LEU A 262 7.81 -9.98 9.56
CA LEU A 262 7.84 -10.62 8.26
C LEU A 262 9.09 -10.19 7.51
N ASN A 263 9.89 -11.15 7.02
CA ASN A 263 11.18 -10.85 6.36
C ASN A 263 11.28 -11.33 4.92
N ALA A 264 10.43 -12.27 4.48
CA ALA A 264 10.35 -12.74 3.11
C ALA A 264 8.94 -13.25 2.76
N ILE A 265 8.56 -13.10 1.50
CA ILE A 265 7.24 -13.48 1.00
C ILE A 265 7.41 -14.21 -0.32
N HIS A 266 6.75 -15.38 -0.44
CA HIS A 266 6.64 -16.11 -1.70
C HIS A 266 5.23 -15.97 -2.26
N PHE A 267 5.11 -15.36 -3.42
CA PHE A 267 3.84 -15.13 -4.09
C PHE A 267 3.53 -16.23 -5.11
N PRO A 268 2.27 -16.71 -5.19
CA PRO A 268 1.85 -17.66 -6.21
C PRO A 268 1.64 -16.96 -7.55
N THR A 269 1.71 -17.72 -8.65
CA THR A 269 1.43 -17.20 -10.00
C THR A 269 -0.05 -16.91 -10.25
N SER A 270 -0.94 -17.32 -9.36
CA SER A 270 -2.37 -16.98 -9.38
C SER A 270 -2.65 -15.55 -8.92
N LEU A 271 -1.70 -14.92 -8.18
CA LEU A 271 -1.90 -13.58 -7.64
C LEU A 271 -1.94 -12.55 -8.76
N THR A 272 -3.06 -11.81 -8.83
CA THR A 272 -3.28 -10.76 -9.82
C THR A 272 -3.28 -9.36 -9.20
N GLN A 273 -3.61 -9.24 -7.92
CA GLN A 273 -3.79 -7.94 -7.26
C GLN A 273 -3.28 -7.94 -5.81
N ILE A 274 -2.50 -6.92 -5.49
CA ILE A 274 -2.16 -6.52 -4.13
C ILE A 274 -2.86 -5.18 -3.91
N GLN A 275 -3.80 -5.13 -2.96
CA GLN A 275 -4.60 -3.94 -2.69
C GLN A 275 -3.86 -2.95 -1.76
N ASP A 276 -4.57 -1.86 -1.42
CA ASP A 276 -4.01 -0.71 -0.70
C ASP A 276 -3.46 -1.10 0.67
N GLU A 277 -2.30 -0.56 1.03
CA GLU A 277 -1.63 -0.77 2.32
C GLU A 277 -1.37 -2.24 2.69
N ALA A 278 -1.51 -3.18 1.73
CA ALA A 278 -1.53 -4.63 2.01
C ALA A 278 -0.33 -5.12 2.83
N PHE A 279 0.85 -4.58 2.62
CA PHE A 279 2.09 -4.88 3.37
C PHE A 279 2.69 -3.65 4.04
N SER A 280 1.96 -2.55 4.19
CA SER A 280 2.51 -1.34 4.80
C SER A 280 3.09 -1.62 6.19
N TYR A 281 4.22 -0.98 6.54
CA TYR A 281 4.93 -1.15 7.82
C TYR A 281 5.48 -2.58 8.10
N CYS A 282 5.72 -3.39 7.06
CA CYS A 282 6.44 -4.67 7.19
C CYS A 282 7.96 -4.44 7.17
N SER A 283 8.47 -3.74 8.17
CA SER A 283 9.81 -3.10 8.20
C SER A 283 11.00 -4.05 8.17
N GLU A 284 10.82 -5.38 8.26
CA GLU A 284 11.90 -6.37 8.19
C GLU A 284 12.05 -7.01 6.80
N ILE A 285 11.14 -6.75 5.84
CA ILE A 285 11.24 -7.26 4.47
C ILE A 285 12.45 -6.63 3.78
N LYS A 286 13.34 -7.47 3.20
CA LYS A 286 14.56 -7.02 2.53
C LYS A 286 14.48 -7.04 1.02
N SER A 287 13.73 -7.97 0.47
CA SER A 287 13.52 -8.10 -0.97
C SER A 287 12.12 -8.60 -1.24
N VAL A 288 11.58 -8.21 -2.39
CA VAL A 288 10.27 -8.68 -2.85
C VAL A 288 10.42 -9.17 -4.28
N ASP A 289 10.14 -10.46 -4.46
CA ASP A 289 10.12 -11.12 -5.77
C ASP A 289 8.68 -11.46 -6.13
N PHE A 290 8.09 -10.64 -7.00
CA PHE A 290 6.72 -10.86 -7.45
C PHE A 290 6.66 -11.92 -8.53
N ALA A 291 5.67 -12.83 -8.43
CA ALA A 291 5.41 -13.84 -9.46
C ALA A 291 4.75 -13.22 -10.70
N GLU A 292 4.95 -13.84 -11.85
CA GLU A 292 4.19 -13.50 -13.07
C GLU A 292 2.69 -13.75 -12.82
N GLY A 293 1.84 -12.86 -13.33
CA GLY A 293 0.39 -12.82 -13.08
C GLY A 293 -0.05 -11.54 -12.41
N LEU A 294 0.79 -10.95 -11.57
CA LEU A 294 0.46 -9.71 -10.88
C LEU A 294 0.29 -8.55 -11.89
N ASP A 295 -0.87 -7.91 -11.84
CA ASP A 295 -1.26 -6.76 -12.69
C ASP A 295 -1.15 -5.43 -11.96
N THR A 296 -1.54 -5.40 -10.69
CA THR A 296 -1.68 -4.15 -9.92
C THR A 296 -1.07 -4.25 -8.52
N ILE A 297 -0.31 -3.22 -8.14
CA ILE A 297 0.15 -2.95 -6.78
C ILE A 297 -0.55 -1.67 -6.33
N GLY A 298 -1.40 -1.77 -5.30
CA GLY A 298 -2.29 -0.72 -4.80
C GLY A 298 -1.60 0.40 -4.04
N CYS A 299 -2.39 1.39 -3.64
CA CYS A 299 -1.95 2.57 -2.92
C CYS A 299 -1.26 2.20 -1.59
N GLY A 300 -0.05 2.71 -1.36
CA GLY A 300 0.71 2.45 -0.12
C GLY A 300 1.01 0.98 0.17
N ALA A 301 0.91 0.07 -0.81
CA ALA A 301 0.96 -1.38 -0.58
C ALA A 301 2.21 -1.85 0.19
N PHE A 302 3.36 -1.21 -0.01
CA PHE A 302 4.63 -1.46 0.69
C PHE A 302 5.18 -0.18 1.34
N MET A 303 4.30 0.73 1.71
CA MET A 303 4.71 2.00 2.31
C MET A 303 5.35 1.78 3.68
N PHE A 304 6.47 2.47 3.96
CA PHE A 304 7.27 2.37 5.18
C PHE A 304 8.04 1.04 5.36
N ASP A 305 8.22 0.26 4.32
CA ASP A 305 9.06 -0.94 4.34
C ASP A 305 10.52 -0.59 4.12
N GLN A 306 11.10 0.01 5.16
CA GLN A 306 12.37 0.74 5.11
C GLN A 306 13.58 -0.12 4.75
N LYS A 307 13.49 -1.46 4.89
CA LYS A 307 14.59 -2.39 4.62
C LYS A 307 14.54 -3.03 3.24
N ILE A 308 13.52 -2.77 2.43
CA ILE A 308 13.49 -3.28 1.05
C ILE A 308 14.64 -2.68 0.26
N GLU A 309 15.58 -3.53 -0.16
CA GLU A 309 16.75 -3.16 -0.96
C GLU A 309 16.50 -3.37 -2.45
N THR A 310 15.74 -4.41 -2.81
CA THR A 310 15.52 -4.83 -4.20
C THR A 310 14.06 -5.25 -4.44
N LEU A 311 13.57 -4.93 -5.64
CA LEU A 311 12.28 -5.37 -6.17
C LEU A 311 12.49 -6.11 -7.49
N SER A 312 11.86 -7.29 -7.63
CA SER A 312 11.75 -8.02 -8.88
C SER A 312 10.30 -7.92 -9.37
N LEU A 313 10.05 -6.99 -10.29
CA LEU A 313 8.71 -6.73 -10.82
C LEU A 313 8.42 -7.64 -12.03
N PRO A 314 7.23 -8.26 -12.12
CA PRO A 314 6.88 -9.18 -13.20
C PRO A 314 6.55 -8.43 -14.50
N THR A 315 6.64 -9.11 -15.63
CA THR A 315 6.33 -8.53 -16.95
C THR A 315 4.84 -8.24 -17.16
N THR A 316 4.00 -8.87 -16.35
CA THR A 316 2.54 -8.68 -16.36
C THR A 316 2.09 -7.40 -15.66
N LEU A 317 2.95 -6.79 -14.83
CA LEU A 317 2.58 -5.61 -14.03
C LEU A 317 2.25 -4.42 -14.93
N ARG A 318 1.07 -3.81 -14.70
CA ARG A 318 0.54 -2.65 -15.42
C ARG A 318 0.51 -1.39 -14.57
N THR A 319 0.21 -1.53 -13.28
CA THR A 319 -0.02 -0.38 -12.40
C THR A 319 0.76 -0.52 -11.10
N ILE A 320 1.47 0.55 -10.75
CA ILE A 320 1.97 0.83 -9.40
C ILE A 320 1.25 2.10 -8.96
N ASP A 321 0.43 2.02 -7.91
CA ASP A 321 -0.44 3.10 -7.50
C ASP A 321 0.25 4.11 -6.57
N ASP A 322 -0.50 5.11 -6.07
CA ASP A 322 0.00 6.18 -5.22
C ASP A 322 0.71 5.64 -3.98
N ASN A 323 1.86 6.21 -3.63
CA ASN A 323 2.64 5.85 -2.44
C ASN A 323 3.06 4.37 -2.31
N ALA A 324 2.88 3.53 -3.33
CA ALA A 324 3.02 2.06 -3.24
C ALA A 324 4.32 1.60 -2.58
N PHE A 325 5.44 2.28 -2.80
CA PHE A 325 6.74 2.03 -2.20
C PHE A 325 7.32 3.27 -1.51
N ALA A 326 6.46 4.20 -1.06
CA ALA A 326 6.93 5.38 -0.37
C ALA A 326 7.63 5.00 0.95
N TYR A 327 8.73 5.71 1.28
CA TYR A 327 9.56 5.45 2.46
C TYR A 327 10.28 4.09 2.46
N CYS A 328 10.49 3.45 1.29
CA CYS A 328 11.39 2.32 1.13
C CYS A 328 12.85 2.82 1.02
N MET A 329 13.40 3.34 2.13
CA MET A 329 14.67 4.10 2.17
C MET A 329 15.89 3.30 1.70
N ALA A 330 15.88 1.97 1.87
CA ALA A 330 16.99 1.09 1.46
C ALA A 330 16.93 0.70 -0.02
N LEU A 331 15.81 0.96 -0.72
CA LEU A 331 15.64 0.58 -2.12
C LEU A 331 16.70 1.27 -2.98
N ASN A 332 17.63 0.47 -3.51
CA ASN A 332 18.77 0.98 -4.26
C ASN A 332 18.74 0.61 -5.74
N LYS A 333 17.87 -0.32 -6.13
CA LYS A 333 17.71 -0.78 -7.51
C LYS A 333 16.24 -1.00 -7.86
N LEU A 334 15.80 -0.35 -8.94
CA LEU A 334 14.47 -0.52 -9.50
C LEU A 334 14.57 -0.70 -11.01
N ILE A 335 13.99 -1.78 -11.51
CA ILE A 335 13.84 -2.06 -12.95
C ILE A 335 12.35 -2.13 -13.23
N LEU A 336 11.83 -1.14 -13.96
CA LEU A 336 10.45 -1.12 -14.40
C LEU A 336 10.27 -2.05 -15.62
N PRO A 337 9.27 -2.94 -15.62
CA PRO A 337 9.02 -3.83 -16.77
C PRO A 337 8.48 -3.07 -17.98
N GLU A 338 8.78 -3.57 -19.18
CA GLU A 338 8.34 -2.96 -20.45
C GLU A 338 6.81 -2.93 -20.63
N GLY A 339 6.05 -3.57 -19.77
CA GLY A 339 4.59 -3.60 -19.81
C GLY A 339 3.89 -2.58 -18.91
N ILE A 340 4.65 -1.90 -18.02
CA ILE A 340 4.05 -0.96 -17.06
C ILE A 340 3.44 0.25 -17.77
N GLU A 341 2.23 0.63 -17.35
CA GLU A 341 1.45 1.70 -17.97
C GLU A 341 1.26 2.91 -17.06
N SER A 342 1.11 2.69 -15.76
CA SER A 342 0.81 3.75 -14.79
C SER A 342 1.67 3.67 -13.55
N ILE A 343 2.16 4.82 -13.10
CA ILE A 343 2.89 4.99 -11.84
C ILE A 343 2.23 6.16 -11.11
N GLY A 344 1.77 5.92 -9.89
CA GLY A 344 1.00 6.85 -9.08
C GLY A 344 1.81 8.01 -8.49
N ASN A 345 1.11 8.91 -7.80
CA ASN A 345 1.73 10.00 -7.08
C ASN A 345 2.60 9.46 -5.94
N GLU A 346 3.79 10.03 -5.78
CA GLU A 346 4.66 9.68 -4.64
C GLU A 346 5.00 8.17 -4.54
N ALA A 347 4.82 7.41 -5.63
CA ALA A 347 4.97 5.95 -5.61
C ALA A 347 6.31 5.47 -5.03
N PHE A 348 7.39 6.25 -5.22
CA PHE A 348 8.73 5.99 -4.68
C PHE A 348 9.28 7.21 -3.92
N LEU A 349 8.41 7.93 -3.20
CA LEU A 349 8.81 9.06 -2.36
C LEU A 349 9.71 8.56 -1.21
N VAL A 350 10.79 9.31 -0.89
CA VAL A 350 11.76 8.96 0.18
C VAL A 350 12.41 7.57 -0.02
N CYS A 351 12.63 7.18 -1.28
CA CYS A 351 13.52 6.07 -1.61
C CYS A 351 14.97 6.59 -1.73
N ASP A 352 15.57 7.01 -0.61
CA ASP A 352 16.80 7.82 -0.57
C ASP A 352 18.03 7.09 -1.14
N SER A 353 18.03 5.76 -1.16
CA SER A 353 19.10 4.95 -1.74
C SER A 353 18.97 4.78 -3.26
N LEU A 354 17.82 5.11 -3.85
CA LEU A 354 17.57 4.97 -5.28
C LEU A 354 18.22 6.14 -6.04
N LYS A 355 19.20 5.83 -6.89
CA LYS A 355 19.96 6.88 -7.61
C LYS A 355 19.62 6.97 -9.08
N GLN A 356 19.06 5.93 -9.66
CA GLN A 356 18.71 5.91 -11.08
C GLN A 356 17.51 5.00 -11.34
N VAL A 357 16.61 5.44 -12.21
CA VAL A 357 15.50 4.64 -12.75
C VAL A 357 15.43 4.80 -14.26
N SER A 358 15.21 3.69 -14.96
CA SER A 358 14.91 3.69 -16.39
C SER A 358 13.40 3.56 -16.59
N VAL A 359 12.80 4.57 -17.23
CA VAL A 359 11.37 4.60 -17.50
C VAL A 359 11.08 4.07 -18.91
N PRO A 360 10.38 2.95 -19.05
CA PRO A 360 10.08 2.37 -20.36
C PRO A 360 9.06 3.21 -21.16
N LYS A 361 9.00 2.97 -22.47
CA LYS A 361 8.08 3.69 -23.37
C LYS A 361 6.61 3.36 -23.15
N SER A 362 6.33 2.22 -22.53
CA SER A 362 4.96 1.77 -22.23
C SER A 362 4.25 2.67 -21.23
N VAL A 363 5.00 3.41 -20.38
CA VAL A 363 4.43 4.29 -19.36
C VAL A 363 3.64 5.42 -20.01
N LYS A 364 2.36 5.51 -19.64
CA LYS A 364 1.38 6.49 -20.11
C LYS A 364 1.18 7.62 -19.12
N THR A 365 1.32 7.32 -17.82
CA THR A 365 1.11 8.28 -16.72
C THR A 365 2.15 8.10 -15.61
N ILE A 366 2.66 9.22 -15.11
CA ILE A 366 3.51 9.29 -13.92
C ILE A 366 2.95 10.40 -13.03
N GLY A 367 2.59 10.04 -11.81
CA GLY A 367 2.05 10.96 -10.82
C GLY A 367 3.10 11.95 -10.28
N ALA A 368 2.63 12.97 -9.59
CA ALA A 368 3.49 13.98 -8.97
C ALA A 368 4.44 13.36 -7.95
N ASN A 369 5.69 13.82 -7.91
CA ASN A 369 6.74 13.36 -6.97
C ASN A 369 6.97 11.83 -6.96
N ALA A 370 6.60 11.12 -8.03
CA ALA A 370 6.71 9.66 -8.09
C ALA A 370 8.13 9.14 -7.90
N PHE A 371 9.14 9.89 -8.37
CA PHE A 371 10.56 9.52 -8.28
C PHE A 371 11.44 10.71 -7.90
N GLY A 372 12.54 10.41 -7.20
CA GLY A 372 13.64 11.36 -6.98
C GLY A 372 13.33 12.46 -5.99
N TYR A 373 12.42 12.22 -5.06
CA TYR A 373 12.08 13.13 -3.99
C TYR A 373 12.33 12.53 -2.61
N THR A 374 12.77 13.38 -1.69
CA THR A 374 12.89 13.11 -0.26
C THR A 374 12.13 14.17 0.53
N VAL A 375 11.99 13.98 1.85
CA VAL A 375 11.34 14.93 2.76
C VAL A 375 12.32 15.36 3.84
N GLU A 376 12.65 16.66 3.89
CA GLU A 376 13.45 17.26 4.95
C GLU A 376 12.68 18.44 5.58
N ASN A 377 12.65 18.49 6.92
CA ASN A 377 11.95 19.54 7.68
C ASN A 377 10.48 19.75 7.26
N SER A 378 9.79 18.66 6.91
CA SER A 378 8.41 18.63 6.39
C SER A 378 8.24 19.24 5.00
N GLU A 379 9.34 19.53 4.30
CA GLU A 379 9.33 20.02 2.92
C GLU A 379 9.84 18.93 1.96
N ARG A 380 9.21 18.84 0.78
CA ARG A 380 9.68 17.96 -0.29
C ARG A 380 10.85 18.59 -1.02
N GLN A 381 11.89 17.80 -1.23
CA GLN A 381 13.10 18.23 -1.93
C GLN A 381 13.50 17.17 -2.95
N THR A 382 14.14 17.61 -4.04
CA THR A 382 14.71 16.66 -5.00
C THR A 382 15.90 15.92 -4.40
N LEU A 383 15.94 14.60 -4.61
CA LEU A 383 17.02 13.74 -4.13
C LEU A 383 18.33 14.05 -4.90
N GLU A 384 19.36 14.45 -4.16
CA GLU A 384 20.65 14.78 -4.75
C GLU A 384 21.27 13.57 -5.49
N GLY A 385 21.71 13.82 -6.72
CA GLY A 385 22.35 12.83 -7.58
C GLY A 385 21.37 11.81 -8.20
N PHE A 386 20.07 11.98 -8.04
CA PHE A 386 19.08 11.15 -8.72
C PHE A 386 18.97 11.50 -10.20
N ASN A 387 18.84 10.48 -11.07
CA ASN A 387 18.72 10.63 -12.51
C ASN A 387 17.70 9.68 -13.13
N LEU A 388 16.88 10.17 -14.05
CA LEU A 388 15.96 9.36 -14.85
C LEU A 388 16.55 9.06 -16.23
N SER A 389 16.61 7.78 -16.61
CA SER A 389 16.88 7.37 -17.99
C SER A 389 15.55 7.27 -18.74
N VAL A 390 15.36 8.09 -19.77
CA VAL A 390 14.08 8.27 -20.46
C VAL A 390 14.24 8.22 -21.98
N PHE A 391 13.15 7.96 -22.69
CA PHE A 391 13.11 8.02 -24.13
C PHE A 391 12.60 9.39 -24.61
N SER A 392 13.13 9.87 -25.73
CA SER A 392 12.70 11.15 -26.32
C SER A 392 11.20 11.14 -26.64
N GLY A 393 10.48 12.17 -26.22
CA GLY A 393 9.04 12.33 -26.41
C GLY A 393 8.17 11.42 -25.53
N SER A 394 8.75 10.60 -24.64
CA SER A 394 8.00 9.72 -23.72
C SER A 394 7.42 10.48 -22.54
N GLU A 395 6.50 9.81 -21.81
CA GLU A 395 5.97 10.30 -20.55
C GLU A 395 7.07 10.53 -19.50
N GLY A 396 8.04 9.60 -19.42
CA GLY A 396 9.19 9.77 -18.54
C GLY A 396 10.00 11.05 -18.82
N GLU A 397 10.15 11.44 -20.09
CA GLU A 397 10.81 12.71 -20.43
C GLU A 397 9.96 13.92 -20.02
N ARG A 398 8.63 13.85 -20.21
CA ARG A 398 7.70 14.90 -19.78
C ARG A 398 7.76 15.11 -18.27
N TYR A 399 7.63 14.01 -17.51
CA TYR A 399 7.72 14.00 -16.06
C TYR A 399 9.04 14.59 -15.56
N ALA A 400 10.19 14.12 -16.07
CA ALA A 400 11.49 14.62 -15.65
C ALA A 400 11.65 16.14 -15.91
N LYS A 401 11.00 16.68 -16.96
CA LYS A 401 11.00 18.11 -17.26
C LYS A 401 10.08 18.89 -16.32
N SER A 402 8.86 18.41 -16.06
CA SER A 402 7.90 19.10 -15.17
C SER A 402 8.40 19.16 -13.74
N GLU A 403 9.02 18.09 -13.26
CA GLU A 403 9.54 17.98 -11.90
C GLU A 403 11.00 18.50 -11.75
N ASN A 404 11.59 19.00 -12.82
CA ASN A 404 12.97 19.51 -12.86
C ASN A 404 14.01 18.47 -12.37
N ILE A 405 13.81 17.19 -12.70
CA ILE A 405 14.70 16.07 -12.34
C ILE A 405 15.78 15.92 -13.42
N ALA A 406 17.02 15.62 -12.97
CA ALA A 406 18.11 15.28 -13.86
C ALA A 406 17.75 14.04 -14.72
N ARG A 407 18.00 14.11 -16.04
CA ARG A 407 17.64 13.03 -16.94
C ARG A 407 18.68 12.75 -18.01
N THR A 408 18.75 11.50 -18.41
CA THR A 408 19.51 11.02 -19.56
C THR A 408 18.51 10.54 -20.62
N VAL A 409 18.50 11.19 -21.79
CA VAL A 409 17.65 10.76 -22.92
C VAL A 409 18.38 9.69 -23.70
N THR A 410 17.77 8.50 -23.77
CA THR A 410 18.32 7.35 -24.49
C THR A 410 17.60 7.20 -25.83
N ASP A 411 18.17 7.76 -26.91
CA ASP A 411 17.72 7.38 -28.25
C ASP A 411 18.25 5.98 -28.57
N VAL A 412 17.32 5.03 -28.69
CA VAL A 412 17.65 3.61 -28.80
C VAL A 412 18.33 3.32 -30.13
N ASN A 413 19.63 3.36 -30.14
CA ASN A 413 20.42 2.55 -31.03
C ASN A 413 20.75 1.25 -30.27
N LEU A 414 20.08 0.15 -30.57
CA LEU A 414 20.23 -1.18 -29.93
C LEU A 414 21.69 -1.59 -29.71
N LYS A 415 22.62 -1.06 -30.54
CA LYS A 415 24.07 -1.27 -30.39
C LYS A 415 24.67 -0.50 -29.19
N LYS A 416 24.10 0.63 -28.77
CA LYS A 416 24.56 1.40 -27.59
C LYS A 416 24.01 0.84 -26.29
N VAL A 417 22.78 0.28 -26.28
CA VAL A 417 22.18 -0.33 -25.09
C VAL A 417 22.98 -1.58 -24.67
N ALA A 418 23.45 -2.38 -25.63
CA ALA A 418 24.31 -3.52 -25.35
C ALA A 418 25.67 -3.09 -24.74
N PHE A 419 26.20 -1.94 -25.09
CA PHE A 419 27.47 -1.42 -24.59
C PHE A 419 27.33 -0.84 -23.16
N ILE A 420 26.27 -0.09 -22.89
CA ILE A 420 26.01 0.46 -21.55
C ILE A 420 25.61 -0.64 -20.57
N ALA A 421 24.84 -1.64 -21.02
CA ALA A 421 24.49 -2.83 -20.23
C ALA A 421 25.69 -3.67 -19.83
N ALA A 422 26.71 -3.77 -20.71
CA ALA A 422 27.99 -4.43 -20.42
C ALA A 422 28.79 -3.70 -19.33
N MET A 423 28.71 -2.37 -19.30
CA MET A 423 29.43 -1.54 -18.32
C MET A 423 28.74 -1.49 -16.94
N ALA A 424 27.43 -1.72 -16.86
CA ALA A 424 26.62 -1.56 -15.63
C ALA A 424 26.28 -2.89 -14.90
N GLY A 425 26.99 -3.99 -15.19
CA GLY A 425 26.77 -5.27 -14.49
C GLY A 425 25.59 -6.09 -15.03
N LEU A 426 25.17 -5.86 -16.31
CA LEU A 426 24.10 -6.63 -16.99
C LEU A 426 24.52 -8.07 -17.33
N ALA A 427 25.76 -8.49 -16.96
CA ALA A 427 26.22 -9.86 -17.13
C ALA A 427 25.27 -10.91 -16.50
N VAL A 428 24.54 -10.53 -15.45
CA VAL A 428 23.63 -11.44 -14.73
C VAL A 428 22.34 -11.67 -15.55
N LEU A 429 21.77 -10.62 -16.16
CA LEU A 429 20.55 -10.76 -16.96
C LEU A 429 20.81 -11.50 -18.29
N ILE A 430 21.96 -11.27 -18.91
CA ILE A 430 22.35 -12.03 -20.11
C ILE A 430 22.58 -13.50 -19.77
N VAL A 431 23.14 -13.83 -18.61
CA VAL A 431 23.33 -15.22 -18.17
C VAL A 431 21.97 -15.89 -17.88
N VAL A 432 21.04 -15.19 -17.22
CA VAL A 432 19.68 -15.72 -16.95
C VAL A 432 18.91 -15.91 -18.27
N PHE A 433 18.95 -14.92 -19.17
CA PHE A 433 18.27 -15.03 -20.46
C PHE A 433 18.91 -16.10 -21.35
N ALA A 434 20.24 -16.20 -21.37
CA ALA A 434 20.98 -17.26 -22.09
C ALA A 434 20.70 -18.65 -21.48
N THR A 435 20.57 -18.78 -20.16
CA THR A 435 20.23 -20.06 -19.52
C THR A 435 18.77 -20.47 -19.77
N VAL A 436 17.83 -19.52 -19.82
CA VAL A 436 16.43 -19.79 -20.19
C VAL A 436 16.32 -20.20 -21.66
N LEU A 437 17.03 -19.51 -22.57
CA LEU A 437 17.10 -19.89 -24.00
C LEU A 437 17.81 -21.24 -24.22
N MET A 438 18.90 -21.54 -23.48
CA MET A 438 19.56 -22.83 -23.56
C MET A 438 18.72 -23.99 -23.03
N ARG A 439 17.89 -23.79 -22.01
CA ARG A 439 16.94 -24.81 -21.52
C ARG A 439 15.79 -25.10 -22.51
N ARG A 440 15.39 -24.13 -23.33
CA ARG A 440 14.39 -24.35 -24.42
C ARG A 440 14.98 -24.97 -25.68
N SER A 441 16.27 -24.85 -25.95
CA SER A 441 16.92 -25.37 -27.16
C SER A 441 17.61 -26.73 -27.00
N SER A 442 17.64 -27.32 -25.80
CA SER A 442 18.42 -28.53 -25.51
C SER A 442 17.87 -29.84 -26.08
N LYS A 443 16.88 -29.82 -26.99
CA LYS A 443 16.39 -31.02 -27.67
C LYS A 443 16.43 -30.96 -29.21
N ALA A 444 16.91 -29.88 -29.86
CA ALA A 444 16.89 -29.76 -31.31
C ALA A 444 18.07 -29.08 -32.01
N ALA A 445 19.25 -29.06 -31.41
CA ALA A 445 20.41 -28.49 -32.12
C ALA A 445 21.60 -29.46 -32.13
N SER A 446 21.64 -30.29 -33.15
CA SER A 446 22.78 -31.13 -33.51
C SER A 446 24.01 -30.28 -33.91
N ALA A 447 25.20 -30.89 -33.83
CA ALA A 447 26.54 -30.33 -33.98
C ALA A 447 26.77 -29.37 -35.20
N GLY A 448 25.82 -29.20 -36.11
CA GLY A 448 25.92 -28.32 -37.27
C GLY A 448 25.80 -26.82 -36.97
N ALA A 449 25.00 -26.41 -35.93
CA ALA A 449 24.84 -25.01 -35.60
C ALA A 449 26.08 -24.40 -34.93
N LYS A 450 26.84 -25.21 -34.19
CA LYS A 450 28.10 -24.75 -33.56
C LYS A 450 29.19 -24.45 -34.61
N LYS A 451 29.21 -25.19 -35.73
CA LYS A 451 30.20 -25.00 -36.81
C LYS A 451 29.89 -23.77 -37.68
N ALA A 452 28.60 -23.44 -37.86
CA ALA A 452 28.17 -22.27 -38.63
C ALA A 452 28.44 -20.95 -37.91
N ILE A 453 28.28 -20.94 -36.57
CA ILE A 453 28.53 -19.72 -35.73
C ILE A 453 30.04 -19.46 -35.65
N LYS A 454 30.87 -20.53 -35.54
CA LYS A 454 32.33 -20.40 -35.52
C LYS A 454 32.88 -19.90 -36.88
N ALA A 455 32.36 -20.43 -37.98
CA ALA A 455 32.76 -20.01 -39.33
C ALA A 455 32.35 -18.54 -39.65
N LYS A 456 31.22 -18.08 -39.07
CA LYS A 456 30.79 -16.68 -39.24
C LYS A 456 31.66 -15.70 -38.45
N LYS A 457 32.09 -16.08 -37.24
CA LYS A 457 32.97 -15.29 -36.42
C LYS A 457 34.38 -15.18 -37.00
N GLU A 458 34.90 -16.29 -37.51
CA GLU A 458 36.19 -16.31 -38.19
C GLU A 458 36.16 -15.49 -39.51
N ALA A 459 35.03 -15.48 -40.24
CA ALA A 459 34.89 -14.67 -41.45
C ALA A 459 34.71 -13.14 -41.13
N GLU A 460 34.13 -12.77 -39.98
CA GLU A 460 34.03 -11.36 -39.56
C GLU A 460 35.37 -10.84 -38.98
N GLU A 461 36.13 -11.69 -38.27
CA GLU A 461 37.49 -11.36 -37.84
C GLU A 461 38.43 -11.21 -39.02
N GLU A 462 38.32 -12.06 -40.04
CA GLU A 462 39.16 -12.00 -41.27
C GLU A 462 38.82 -10.74 -42.12
N LYS A 463 37.53 -10.32 -42.14
CA LYS A 463 37.13 -9.04 -42.78
C LYS A 463 37.60 -7.81 -42.02
N SER A 464 37.60 -7.87 -40.71
CA SER A 464 38.09 -6.81 -39.85
C SER A 464 39.63 -6.67 -39.96
N TYR A 465 40.35 -7.78 -40.04
CA TYR A 465 41.81 -7.80 -40.23
C TYR A 465 42.21 -7.27 -41.64
N LYS A 466 41.45 -7.64 -42.68
CA LYS A 466 41.68 -7.12 -44.03
C LYS A 466 41.45 -5.62 -44.11
N LYS A 467 40.44 -5.08 -43.45
CA LYS A 467 40.15 -3.65 -43.43
C LYS A 467 41.25 -2.84 -42.72
N ILE A 468 41.86 -3.40 -41.68
CA ILE A 468 42.97 -2.77 -40.95
C ILE A 468 44.26 -2.83 -41.78
N MET A 469 44.50 -3.92 -42.52
CA MET A 469 45.66 -4.09 -43.37
C MET A 469 45.60 -3.30 -44.68
N ASP A 470 44.39 -2.95 -45.15
CA ASP A 470 44.19 -2.07 -46.33
C ASP A 470 44.29 -0.57 -45.95
N GLU A 471 44.05 -0.19 -44.70
CA GLU A 471 44.28 1.20 -44.17
C GLU A 471 45.77 1.42 -43.85
N ASP A 472 46.57 0.40 -43.48
CA ASP A 472 48.02 0.49 -43.27
C ASP A 472 48.84 0.51 -44.59
N LYS A 473 48.25 0.20 -45.73
CA LYS A 473 48.93 0.26 -47.04
C LYS A 473 48.86 1.61 -47.76
N SER A 474 48.01 2.49 -47.23
CA SER A 474 47.89 3.86 -47.82
C SER A 474 48.84 4.88 -47.26
N ASP A 475 49.58 4.59 -46.18
CA ASP A 475 50.43 5.58 -45.49
C ASP A 475 51.97 5.25 -45.55
N ASN A 476 52.38 4.29 -46.39
CA ASN A 476 53.80 3.99 -46.61
C ASN A 476 54.19 3.95 -48.11
N GLU A 477 53.96 5.08 -48.81
CA GLU A 477 54.73 5.45 -49.95
C GLU A 477 55.28 6.85 -49.67
N GLU A 478 56.42 6.92 -49.02
CA GLU A 478 57.45 7.99 -49.13
C GLU A 478 58.50 7.78 -48.02
N SER A 479 59.57 7.16 -48.39
CA SER A 479 60.96 7.55 -48.19
C SER A 479 61.87 6.30 -48.24
N GLU A 480 62.51 6.23 -49.33
CA GLU A 480 63.72 5.43 -49.53
C GLU A 480 64.88 6.03 -48.71
N ASP A 481 65.71 5.13 -48.31
CA ASP A 481 67.16 5.09 -48.45
C ASP A 481 67.93 4.78 -47.18
N GLU A 482 68.80 3.79 -47.40
CA GLU A 482 70.17 3.62 -46.98
C GLU A 482 70.52 2.89 -45.67
N ASP A 483 71.20 1.80 -45.94
CA ASP A 483 72.43 1.25 -45.28
C ASP A 483 72.30 0.48 -43.96
N ASP A 484 72.63 -0.74 -44.02
CA ASP A 484 73.85 -1.55 -44.07
C ASP A 484 74.21 -2.19 -42.71
N GLU A 485 74.46 -3.46 -42.84
CA GLU A 485 75.42 -4.34 -42.10
C GLU A 485 75.22 -4.70 -40.59
N THR A 486 75.18 -5.93 -40.44
CA THR A 486 76.04 -6.89 -39.68
C THR A 486 75.46 -7.52 -38.39
N GLU A 487 75.38 -8.82 -38.51
CA GLU A 487 76.01 -9.91 -37.76
C GLU A 487 75.58 -10.15 -36.29
N GLU A 488 75.27 -11.43 -36.11
CA GLU A 488 75.69 -12.35 -35.02
C GLU A 488 74.94 -12.20 -33.68
N ASP A 489 74.40 -13.14 -33.19
CA ASP A 489 74.67 -14.50 -32.76
C ASP A 489 74.19 -14.72 -31.30
N ASP A 490 73.76 -15.86 -31.04
CA ASP A 490 73.81 -16.63 -29.79
C ASP A 490 72.72 -16.41 -28.68
N SER A 491 72.02 -17.44 -28.59
CA SER A 491 71.97 -18.43 -27.47
C SER A 491 71.14 -18.12 -26.22
N ASP A 492 70.37 -19.08 -26.00
CA ASP A 492 70.16 -19.86 -24.77
C ASP A 492 69.34 -19.32 -23.56
N ASP A 493 68.46 -20.20 -23.26
CA ASP A 493 68.10 -20.76 -21.94
C ASP A 493 67.09 -20.09 -21.02
N GLU A 494 66.10 -20.92 -20.78
CA GLU A 494 65.57 -21.37 -19.48
C GLU A 494 65.06 -20.32 -18.49
N GLU A 495 63.77 -20.30 -18.19
CA GLU A 495 63.05 -21.00 -17.14
C GLU A 495 61.51 -20.70 -17.27
#